data_d1fdeb4681e236ba53517e7df3b4f5d9
#
_entry.id   d1fdeb4681e236ba53517e7df3b4f5d9
#
_cell.length_a   1.000
_cell.length_b   1.000
_cell.length_c   1.000
_cell.angle_alpha   90.00
_cell.angle_beta   90.00
_cell.angle_gamma   90.00
#
_symmetry.space_group_name_H-M   'P 1'
#
loop_
_entity.id
_entity.type
_entity.pdbx_description
1 polymer ?
#
loop_
_entity_poly.entity_id
_entity_poly.type
_entity_poly.pdbx_seq_one_letter_code
_entity_poly.pdbx_strand_id
1 'polypeptide(L)'
;MATITLYSGKINQMSSLINKAKISVKSYKSDLKSLKSKVLSIDESICDVDDVISSIKSSTKMQEDKIETLENLKQDINDFISDVVRIDGDAAEAINKSKDDFYNKYEYLTPECEKSGWEKFKDGCKKVGEWCQEHWKEILAVVVVITGIVLCFVPGLNWLGSGILMGALKGALSGGLIGGLSSWASGGSFWEGFKDGVVTGAIFGGVFGGLGAAGEFLGNAKAVSLLANGKWLGKSCSFAKTVGTVAKASGAITFVMGGFDTLALGSKILFGDNWFSDFNAALHESSIYNITQTTIASVAVFTGGMNSGFNKAANSAGVK
;
A
#
# COMPACT_ATOMS: atom_id res chain seq x y z
N MET A 1 14.01 30.35 -6.93
CA MET A 1 13.76 29.88 -5.56
C MET A 1 12.60 28.88 -5.65
N ALA A 2 12.86 27.60 -5.39
CA ALA A 2 11.79 26.63 -5.25
C ALA A 2 11.26 26.74 -3.82
N THR A 3 10.09 27.35 -3.65
CA THR A 3 9.43 27.46 -2.36
C THR A 3 8.69 26.14 -2.14
N ILE A 4 9.17 25.32 -1.20
CA ILE A 4 8.39 24.16 -0.71
C ILE A 4 7.29 24.79 0.16
N THR A 5 6.14 25.04 -0.44
CA THR A 5 4.96 25.47 0.29
C THR A 5 4.30 24.22 0.85
N LEU A 6 4.59 23.88 2.08
CA LEU A 6 3.77 22.97 2.86
C LEU A 6 2.38 23.62 2.96
N TYR A 7 1.40 23.08 2.25
CA TYR A 7 0.02 23.55 2.33
C TYR A 7 -0.54 23.17 3.72
N SER A 8 -0.28 24.00 4.70
CA SER A 8 -0.76 23.84 6.09
C SER A 8 -2.27 23.54 6.14
N GLY A 9 -3.05 24.14 5.24
CA GLY A 9 -4.48 23.88 5.11
C GLY A 9 -4.82 22.45 4.69
N LYS A 10 -4.00 21.80 3.87
CA LYS A 10 -4.24 20.40 3.47
C LYS A 10 -3.78 19.41 4.54
N ILE A 11 -2.67 19.69 5.20
CA ILE A 11 -2.16 18.85 6.30
C ILE A 11 -3.12 18.92 7.49
N ASN A 12 -3.63 20.10 7.84
CA ASN A 12 -4.65 20.23 8.89
C ASN A 12 -5.96 19.51 8.56
N GLN A 13 -6.29 19.33 7.27
CA GLN A 13 -7.44 18.53 6.85
C GLN A 13 -7.24 17.02 7.07
N MET A 14 -6.01 16.51 7.16
CA MET A 14 -5.73 15.06 7.34
C MET A 14 -6.33 14.54 8.65
N SER A 15 -6.15 15.24 9.76
CA SER A 15 -6.76 14.88 11.04
C SER A 15 -8.30 14.83 10.95
N SER A 16 -8.91 15.73 10.18
CA SER A 16 -10.35 15.74 9.94
C SER A 16 -10.80 14.55 9.10
N LEU A 17 -10.06 14.22 8.06
CA LEU A 17 -10.34 13.06 7.19
C LEU A 17 -10.23 11.74 7.97
N ILE A 18 -9.20 11.60 8.81
CA ILE A 18 -9.05 10.43 9.68
C ILE A 18 -10.21 10.33 10.67
N ASN A 19 -10.66 11.45 11.24
CA ASN A 19 -11.84 11.45 12.10
C ASN A 19 -13.11 11.00 11.36
N LYS A 20 -13.31 11.43 10.11
CA LYS A 20 -14.44 10.98 9.28
C LYS A 20 -14.34 9.46 9.01
N ALA A 21 -13.16 8.98 8.66
CA ALA A 21 -12.90 7.54 8.49
C ALA A 21 -13.25 6.76 9.77
N LYS A 22 -12.75 7.23 10.92
CA LYS A 22 -13.03 6.63 12.24
C LYS A 22 -14.53 6.58 12.55
N ILE A 23 -15.27 7.66 12.25
CA ILE A 23 -16.72 7.71 12.44
C ILE A 23 -17.41 6.63 11.58
N SER A 24 -17.01 6.49 10.31
CA SER A 24 -17.57 5.46 9.42
C SER A 24 -17.29 4.04 9.92
N VAL A 25 -16.07 3.77 10.42
CA VAL A 25 -15.71 2.47 11.00
C VAL A 25 -16.50 2.20 12.27
N LYS A 26 -16.72 3.22 13.12
CA LYS A 26 -17.57 3.11 14.32
C LYS A 26 -19.02 2.80 13.98
N SER A 27 -19.58 3.45 12.95
CA SER A 27 -20.92 3.17 12.45
C SER A 27 -21.04 1.72 12.00
N TYR A 28 -20.11 1.26 11.17
CA TYR A 28 -20.10 -0.12 10.70
C TYR A 28 -19.98 -1.15 11.85
N LYS A 29 -19.15 -0.86 12.85
CA LYS A 29 -19.08 -1.67 14.08
C LYS A 29 -20.42 -1.73 14.81
N SER A 30 -21.14 -0.61 14.87
CA SER A 30 -22.48 -0.55 15.48
C SER A 30 -23.48 -1.41 14.70
N ASP A 31 -23.41 -1.37 13.36
CA ASP A 31 -24.27 -2.18 12.49
C ASP A 31 -24.02 -3.67 12.67
N LEU A 32 -22.73 -4.07 12.79
CA LEU A 32 -22.34 -5.46 13.10
C LEU A 32 -22.90 -5.91 14.46
N LYS A 33 -22.90 -5.04 15.49
CA LYS A 33 -23.49 -5.35 16.79
C LYS A 33 -25.01 -5.54 16.70
N SER A 34 -25.67 -4.66 15.92
CA SER A 34 -27.12 -4.77 15.65
C SER A 34 -27.44 -6.06 14.90
N LEU A 35 -26.64 -6.39 13.86
CA LEU A 35 -26.78 -7.61 13.11
C LEU A 35 -26.60 -8.84 14.02
N LYS A 36 -25.58 -8.84 14.88
CA LYS A 36 -25.37 -9.91 15.88
C LYS A 36 -26.60 -10.13 16.75
N SER A 37 -27.21 -9.03 17.26
CA SER A 37 -28.39 -9.14 18.08
C SER A 37 -29.59 -9.75 17.34
N LYS A 38 -29.73 -9.41 16.03
CA LYS A 38 -30.78 -9.99 15.17
C LYS A 38 -30.52 -11.47 14.89
N VAL A 39 -29.27 -11.85 14.63
CA VAL A 39 -28.89 -13.25 14.38
C VAL A 39 -29.11 -14.10 15.65
N LEU A 40 -28.76 -13.55 16.82
CA LEU A 40 -29.00 -14.24 18.10
C LEU A 40 -30.49 -14.38 18.44
N SER A 41 -31.40 -13.65 17.79
CA SER A 41 -32.85 -13.81 17.97
C SER A 41 -33.46 -14.89 17.07
N ILE A 42 -32.67 -15.53 16.20
CA ILE A 42 -33.10 -16.66 15.36
C ILE A 42 -33.12 -17.92 16.26
N ASP A 43 -34.19 -18.66 16.18
CA ASP A 43 -34.33 -19.90 16.92
C ASP A 43 -33.36 -20.97 16.36
N GLU A 44 -32.49 -21.50 17.22
CA GLU A 44 -31.50 -22.50 16.87
C GLU A 44 -32.12 -23.78 16.27
N SER A 45 -33.39 -24.04 16.60
CA SER A 45 -34.11 -25.18 16.00
C SER A 45 -34.46 -24.98 14.53
N ILE A 46 -34.37 -23.73 14.03
CA ILE A 46 -34.68 -23.37 12.64
C ILE A 46 -33.41 -23.32 11.78
N CYS A 47 -32.33 -22.78 12.34
CA CYS A 47 -31.06 -22.61 11.59
C CYS A 47 -29.86 -22.53 12.55
N ASP A 48 -28.83 -23.29 12.25
CA ASP A 48 -27.54 -23.16 12.93
C ASP A 48 -26.86 -21.86 12.45
N VAL A 49 -26.63 -20.94 13.40
CA VAL A 49 -26.08 -19.61 13.13
C VAL A 49 -24.69 -19.39 13.75
N ASP A 50 -24.07 -20.43 14.32
CA ASP A 50 -22.79 -20.32 15.04
C ASP A 50 -21.66 -19.77 14.18
N ASP A 51 -21.55 -20.23 12.95
CA ASP A 51 -20.55 -19.74 11.99
C ASP A 51 -20.75 -18.24 11.66
N VAL A 52 -22.00 -17.82 11.55
CA VAL A 52 -22.34 -16.41 11.31
C VAL A 52 -21.98 -15.56 12.51
N ILE A 53 -22.29 -16.02 13.71
CA ILE A 53 -21.94 -15.32 14.97
C ILE A 53 -20.43 -15.22 15.13
N SER A 54 -19.70 -16.28 14.81
CA SER A 54 -18.24 -16.32 14.84
C SER A 54 -17.63 -15.33 13.85
N SER A 55 -18.15 -15.28 12.62
CA SER A 55 -17.73 -14.33 11.58
C SER A 55 -18.03 -12.87 11.98
N ILE A 56 -19.19 -12.59 12.59
CA ILE A 56 -19.52 -11.26 13.09
C ILE A 56 -18.59 -10.84 14.24
N LYS A 57 -18.27 -11.76 15.16
CA LYS A 57 -17.31 -11.48 16.26
C LYS A 57 -15.92 -11.13 15.69
N SER A 58 -15.42 -11.92 14.76
CA SER A 58 -14.13 -11.69 14.10
C SER A 58 -14.12 -10.35 13.36
N SER A 59 -15.17 -10.05 12.60
CA SER A 59 -15.33 -8.78 11.90
C SER A 59 -15.40 -7.60 12.85
N THR A 60 -16.10 -7.75 13.99
CA THR A 60 -16.20 -6.70 15.01
C THR A 60 -14.84 -6.38 15.62
N LYS A 61 -14.05 -7.41 15.96
CA LYS A 61 -12.69 -7.25 16.46
C LYS A 61 -11.81 -6.53 15.43
N MET A 62 -11.88 -6.92 14.17
CA MET A 62 -11.15 -6.24 13.09
C MET A 62 -11.51 -4.74 12.99
N GLN A 63 -12.78 -4.35 13.26
CA GLN A 63 -13.14 -2.93 13.29
C GLN A 63 -12.58 -2.21 14.52
N GLU A 64 -12.45 -2.89 15.65
CA GLU A 64 -11.79 -2.36 16.86
C GLU A 64 -10.32 -2.06 16.59
N ASP A 65 -9.60 -3.00 16.01
CA ASP A 65 -8.20 -2.84 15.64
C ASP A 65 -8.00 -1.69 14.62
N LYS A 66 -8.93 -1.54 13.65
CA LYS A 66 -8.92 -0.42 12.72
C LYS A 66 -9.14 0.94 13.39
N ILE A 67 -10.04 1.00 14.38
CA ILE A 67 -10.29 2.24 15.12
C ILE A 67 -9.03 2.66 15.87
N GLU A 68 -8.37 1.71 16.55
CA GLU A 68 -7.12 1.95 17.27
C GLU A 68 -6.01 2.42 16.31
N THR A 69 -5.85 1.74 15.18
CA THR A 69 -4.88 2.13 14.14
C THR A 69 -5.12 3.54 13.63
N LEU A 70 -6.39 3.94 13.41
CA LEU A 70 -6.73 5.29 12.97
C LEU A 70 -6.50 6.34 14.07
N GLU A 71 -6.65 5.97 15.35
CA GLU A 71 -6.31 6.86 16.48
C GLU A 71 -4.81 7.09 16.56
N ASN A 72 -4.01 6.04 16.46
CA ASN A 72 -2.55 6.12 16.46
C ASN A 72 -2.06 6.94 15.25
N LEU A 73 -2.55 6.65 14.05
CA LEU A 73 -2.22 7.42 12.85
C LEU A 73 -2.56 8.91 12.99
N LYS A 74 -3.69 9.23 13.63
CA LYS A 74 -4.05 10.63 13.90
C LYS A 74 -3.06 11.28 14.86
N GLN A 75 -2.64 10.56 15.89
CA GLN A 75 -1.65 11.02 16.84
C GLN A 75 -0.31 11.30 16.13
N ASP A 76 0.19 10.32 15.39
CA ASP A 76 1.44 10.43 14.64
C ASP A 76 1.44 11.63 13.67
N ILE A 77 0.31 11.87 12.99
CA ILE A 77 0.16 13.03 12.09
C ILE A 77 0.17 14.33 12.88
N ASN A 78 -0.50 14.39 14.03
CA ASN A 78 -0.50 15.60 14.85
C ASN A 78 0.89 15.88 15.44
N ASP A 79 1.59 14.84 15.86
CA ASP A 79 2.96 14.93 16.38
C ASP A 79 3.91 15.38 15.27
N PHE A 80 3.79 14.80 14.07
CA PHE A 80 4.53 15.26 12.88
C PHE A 80 4.28 16.73 12.55
N ILE A 81 3.01 17.17 12.56
CA ILE A 81 2.66 18.58 12.32
C ILE A 81 3.27 19.47 13.40
N SER A 82 3.19 19.06 14.66
CA SER A 82 3.77 19.78 15.80
C SER A 82 5.29 19.91 15.66
N ASP A 83 5.96 18.82 15.30
CA ASP A 83 7.40 18.80 15.08
C ASP A 83 7.82 19.66 13.89
N VAL A 84 7.09 19.62 12.77
CA VAL A 84 7.36 20.50 11.61
C VAL A 84 7.20 21.95 11.99
N VAL A 85 6.12 22.31 12.70
CA VAL A 85 5.89 23.70 13.17
C VAL A 85 6.99 24.12 14.15
N ARG A 86 7.40 23.24 15.07
CA ARG A 86 8.48 23.52 16.01
C ARG A 86 9.81 23.70 15.29
N ILE A 87 10.17 22.79 14.38
CA ILE A 87 11.42 22.87 13.61
C ILE A 87 11.47 24.15 12.77
N ASP A 88 10.35 24.51 12.13
CA ASP A 88 10.24 25.73 11.32
C ASP A 88 10.36 26.99 12.20
N GLY A 89 9.72 26.99 13.38
CA GLY A 89 9.82 28.04 14.38
C GLY A 89 11.23 28.16 14.95
N ASP A 90 11.82 27.05 15.38
CA ASP A 90 13.17 26.98 15.94
C ASP A 90 14.22 27.40 14.90
N ALA A 91 14.05 26.98 13.63
CA ALA A 91 14.92 27.36 12.53
C ALA A 91 14.80 28.86 12.20
N ALA A 92 13.58 29.40 12.18
CA ALA A 92 13.37 30.83 11.96
C ALA A 92 13.96 31.67 13.10
N GLU A 93 13.78 31.24 14.34
CA GLU A 93 14.37 31.90 15.53
C GLU A 93 15.90 31.83 15.53
N ALA A 94 16.49 30.66 15.23
CA ALA A 94 17.91 30.48 15.13
C ALA A 94 18.53 31.33 14.00
N ILE A 95 17.87 31.41 12.85
CA ILE A 95 18.30 32.23 11.72
C ILE A 95 18.23 33.73 12.08
N ASN A 96 17.14 34.17 12.68
CA ASN A 96 16.97 35.58 13.09
C ASN A 96 17.99 35.96 14.19
N LYS A 97 18.15 35.11 15.20
CA LYS A 97 19.12 35.31 16.27
C LYS A 97 20.56 35.32 15.75
N SER A 98 20.90 34.39 14.88
CA SER A 98 22.24 34.32 14.27
C SER A 98 22.48 35.50 13.35
N LYS A 99 21.47 36.02 12.66
CA LYS A 99 21.51 37.20 11.86
C LYS A 99 21.68 38.46 12.72
N ASP A 100 20.88 38.60 13.78
CA ASP A 100 20.93 39.71 14.70
C ASP A 100 22.27 39.76 15.47
N ASP A 101 22.74 38.63 15.99
CA ASP A 101 24.04 38.50 16.65
C ASP A 101 25.19 38.86 15.71
N PHE A 102 25.07 38.46 14.47
CA PHE A 102 26.06 38.70 13.44
C PHE A 102 26.08 40.18 13.01
N TYR A 103 24.93 40.76 12.68
CA TYR A 103 24.85 42.21 12.32
C TYR A 103 25.23 43.10 13.48
N ASN A 104 24.94 42.75 14.71
CA ASN A 104 25.40 43.48 15.88
C ASN A 104 26.93 43.41 16.08
N LYS A 105 27.57 42.34 15.62
CA LYS A 105 29.01 42.13 15.80
C LYS A 105 29.86 42.60 14.62
N TYR A 106 29.30 42.59 13.40
CA TYR A 106 30.05 42.85 12.17
C TYR A 106 29.25 43.69 11.16
N GLU A 107 28.83 44.86 11.54
CA GLU A 107 28.05 45.81 10.69
C GLU A 107 28.65 46.05 9.29
N TYR A 108 29.97 45.97 9.15
CA TYR A 108 30.72 46.23 7.91
C TYR A 108 30.85 45.02 6.97
N LEU A 109 30.38 43.82 7.36
CA LEU A 109 30.54 42.57 6.60
C LEU A 109 29.23 42.04 6.01
N THR A 110 28.18 42.79 6.06
CA THR A 110 26.80 42.42 5.70
C THR A 110 26.65 41.67 4.35
N PRO A 111 27.30 42.04 3.23
CA PRO A 111 27.09 41.36 1.94
C PRO A 111 27.73 39.97 1.87
N GLU A 112 28.89 39.73 2.47
CA GLU A 112 29.60 38.43 2.43
C GLU A 112 29.02 37.42 3.39
N CYS A 113 28.36 37.88 4.42
CA CYS A 113 27.80 37.04 5.46
C CYS A 113 26.41 36.48 5.11
N GLU A 114 25.68 37.11 4.25
CA GLU A 114 24.49 36.53 3.65
C GLU A 114 24.83 35.28 2.81
N LYS A 115 25.97 35.25 2.18
CA LYS A 115 26.46 34.08 1.48
C LYS A 115 26.72 32.88 2.41
N SER A 116 27.31 33.07 3.58
CA SER A 116 27.62 32.00 4.51
C SER A 116 26.37 31.43 5.21
N GLY A 117 25.36 32.24 5.49
CA GLY A 117 24.05 31.78 5.98
C GLY A 117 23.28 31.01 4.92
N TRP A 118 23.41 31.40 3.65
CA TRP A 118 22.81 30.73 2.52
C TRP A 118 23.46 29.38 2.21
N GLU A 119 24.77 29.22 2.40
CA GLU A 119 25.45 27.95 2.27
C GLU A 119 25.01 26.95 3.35
N LYS A 120 24.87 27.39 4.60
CA LYS A 120 24.32 26.54 5.69
C LYS A 120 22.87 26.13 5.44
N PHE A 121 22.05 27.03 4.86
CA PHE A 121 20.69 26.70 4.44
C PHE A 121 20.70 25.69 3.29
N LYS A 122 21.62 25.86 2.33
CA LYS A 122 21.80 24.93 1.22
C LYS A 122 22.22 23.53 1.70
N ASP A 123 23.10 23.45 2.69
CA ASP A 123 23.51 22.20 3.34
C ASP A 123 22.35 21.57 4.14
N GLY A 124 21.50 22.38 4.79
CA GLY A 124 20.28 21.91 5.44
C GLY A 124 19.28 21.33 4.44
N CYS A 125 19.05 22.02 3.32
CA CYS A 125 18.21 21.52 2.23
C CYS A 125 18.77 20.24 1.59
N LYS A 126 20.10 20.13 1.49
CA LYS A 126 20.78 18.92 1.00
C LYS A 126 20.56 17.74 1.96
N LYS A 127 20.70 17.96 3.27
CA LYS A 127 20.44 16.93 4.28
C LYS A 127 18.98 16.45 4.26
N VAL A 128 18.02 17.37 4.09
CA VAL A 128 16.60 17.01 3.91
C VAL A 128 16.40 16.21 2.62
N GLY A 129 17.06 16.63 1.52
CA GLY A 129 17.04 15.88 0.26
C GLY A 129 17.65 14.47 0.40
N GLU A 130 18.78 14.38 1.08
CA GLU A 130 19.44 13.09 1.38
C GLU A 130 18.54 12.21 2.26
N TRP A 131 17.93 12.77 3.30
CA TRP A 131 16.97 12.05 4.15
C TRP A 131 15.75 11.55 3.35
N CYS A 132 15.17 12.39 2.49
CA CYS A 132 14.07 11.95 1.61
C CYS A 132 14.51 10.86 0.63
N GLN A 133 15.77 10.93 0.18
CA GLN A 133 16.33 9.92 -0.71
C GLN A 133 16.62 8.60 0.02
N GLU A 134 17.03 8.66 1.28
CA GLU A 134 17.20 7.47 2.12
C GLU A 134 15.87 6.80 2.47
N HIS A 135 14.80 7.59 2.71
CA HIS A 135 13.50 7.11 3.20
C HIS A 135 12.40 7.12 2.12
N TRP A 136 12.78 7.16 0.84
CA TRP A 136 11.81 7.25 -0.26
C TRP A 136 10.83 6.06 -0.30
N LYS A 137 11.29 4.86 0.10
CA LYS A 137 10.44 3.66 0.13
C LYS A 137 9.34 3.79 1.18
N GLU A 138 9.70 4.21 2.40
CA GLU A 138 8.75 4.43 3.49
C GLU A 138 7.73 5.50 3.12
N ILE A 139 8.20 6.62 2.55
CA ILE A 139 7.34 7.69 2.05
C ILE A 139 6.37 7.15 0.99
N LEU A 140 6.87 6.36 0.05
CA LEU A 140 6.04 5.78 -1.01
C LEU A 140 5.02 4.78 -0.44
N ALA A 141 5.41 3.94 0.53
CA ALA A 141 4.49 3.02 1.20
C ALA A 141 3.34 3.76 1.89
N VAL A 142 3.65 4.84 2.60
CA VAL A 142 2.65 5.70 3.24
C VAL A 142 1.72 6.33 2.19
N VAL A 143 2.26 6.84 1.09
CA VAL A 143 1.47 7.42 -0.02
C VAL A 143 0.51 6.38 -0.61
N VAL A 144 0.97 5.15 -0.85
CA VAL A 144 0.12 4.05 -1.37
C VAL A 144 -1.03 3.75 -0.42
N VAL A 145 -0.76 3.65 0.88
CA VAL A 145 -1.78 3.38 1.90
C VAL A 145 -2.79 4.53 2.00
N ILE A 146 -2.31 5.77 2.07
CA ILE A 146 -3.18 6.97 2.12
C ILE A 146 -4.05 7.04 0.86
N THR A 147 -3.48 6.79 -0.32
CA THR A 147 -4.22 6.75 -1.56
C THR A 147 -5.34 5.71 -1.51
N GLY A 148 -5.03 4.51 -1.03
CA GLY A 148 -6.03 3.46 -0.83
C GLY A 148 -7.15 3.88 0.12
N ILE A 149 -6.81 4.51 1.25
CA ILE A 149 -7.78 5.02 2.22
C ILE A 149 -8.67 6.09 1.58
N VAL A 150 -8.10 7.09 0.93
CA VAL A 150 -8.85 8.19 0.28
C VAL A 150 -9.79 7.64 -0.77
N LEU A 151 -9.34 6.71 -1.61
CA LEU A 151 -10.17 6.12 -2.67
C LEU A 151 -11.33 5.28 -2.11
N CYS A 152 -11.22 4.71 -0.91
CA CYS A 152 -12.34 4.04 -0.26
C CYS A 152 -13.52 4.98 0.05
N PHE A 153 -13.25 6.27 0.21
CA PHE A 153 -14.28 7.28 0.51
C PHE A 153 -14.78 8.03 -0.72
N VAL A 154 -14.16 7.83 -1.89
CA VAL A 154 -14.62 8.43 -3.14
C VAL A 154 -15.75 7.56 -3.71
N PRO A 155 -16.97 8.09 -3.88
CA PRO A 155 -18.07 7.35 -4.47
C PRO A 155 -17.69 6.77 -5.84
N GLY A 156 -17.94 5.48 -6.04
CA GLY A 156 -17.60 4.76 -7.26
C GLY A 156 -16.15 4.28 -7.38
N LEU A 157 -15.24 4.66 -6.48
CA LEU A 157 -13.84 4.22 -6.46
C LEU A 157 -13.47 3.38 -5.21
N ASN A 158 -14.41 3.10 -4.33
CA ASN A 158 -14.21 2.31 -3.12
C ASN A 158 -13.64 0.91 -3.40
N TRP A 159 -14.02 0.30 -4.51
CA TRP A 159 -13.48 -0.98 -4.96
C TRP A 159 -11.98 -0.91 -5.29
N LEU A 160 -11.51 0.21 -5.83
CA LEU A 160 -10.09 0.44 -6.13
C LEU A 160 -9.30 0.67 -4.83
N GLY A 161 -9.84 1.50 -3.94
CA GLY A 161 -9.24 1.75 -2.63
C GLY A 161 -9.10 0.47 -1.82
N SER A 162 -10.14 -0.36 -1.75
CA SER A 162 -10.09 -1.64 -1.05
C SER A 162 -9.09 -2.62 -1.69
N GLY A 163 -8.97 -2.64 -3.01
CA GLY A 163 -7.98 -3.43 -3.73
C GLY A 163 -6.55 -3.04 -3.36
N ILE A 164 -6.26 -1.74 -3.33
CA ILE A 164 -4.95 -1.20 -2.93
C ILE A 164 -4.63 -1.58 -1.48
N LEU A 165 -5.56 -1.34 -0.55
CA LEU A 165 -5.33 -1.63 0.88
C LEU A 165 -5.13 -3.11 1.17
N MET A 166 -5.97 -3.97 0.58
CA MET A 166 -5.84 -5.42 0.75
C MET A 166 -4.55 -5.94 0.11
N GLY A 167 -4.18 -5.39 -1.04
CA GLY A 167 -2.93 -5.69 -1.69
C GLY A 167 -1.73 -5.26 -0.84
N ALA A 168 -1.73 -4.02 -0.35
CA ALA A 168 -0.67 -3.50 0.50
C ALA A 168 -0.51 -4.34 1.79
N LEU A 169 -1.61 -4.68 2.45
CA LEU A 169 -1.58 -5.50 3.66
C LEU A 169 -1.00 -6.90 3.40
N LYS A 170 -1.49 -7.58 2.36
CA LYS A 170 -0.99 -8.92 1.98
C LYS A 170 0.48 -8.86 1.56
N GLY A 171 0.83 -7.85 0.76
CA GLY A 171 2.19 -7.64 0.32
C GLY A 171 3.14 -7.34 1.48
N ALA A 172 2.74 -6.50 2.43
CA ALA A 172 3.51 -6.20 3.63
C ALA A 172 3.80 -7.46 4.46
N LEU A 173 2.78 -8.28 4.71
CA LEU A 173 2.94 -9.52 5.47
C LEU A 173 3.85 -10.54 4.76
N SER A 174 3.61 -10.79 3.48
CA SER A 174 4.42 -11.74 2.72
C SER A 174 5.83 -11.21 2.48
N GLY A 175 5.96 -9.93 2.10
CA GLY A 175 7.24 -9.28 1.88
C GLY A 175 8.10 -9.22 3.15
N GLY A 176 7.48 -8.91 4.29
CA GLY A 176 8.16 -8.92 5.58
C GLY A 176 8.72 -10.30 5.94
N LEU A 177 7.91 -11.34 5.81
CA LEU A 177 8.36 -12.71 6.09
C LEU A 177 9.50 -13.15 5.15
N ILE A 178 9.32 -12.93 3.85
CA ILE A 178 10.34 -13.30 2.85
C ILE A 178 11.61 -12.47 3.06
N GLY A 179 11.50 -11.15 3.26
CA GLY A 179 12.62 -10.26 3.52
C GLY A 179 13.39 -10.62 4.78
N GLY A 180 12.66 -10.89 5.88
CA GLY A 180 13.26 -11.35 7.14
C GLY A 180 14.02 -12.66 7.01
N LEU A 181 13.40 -13.66 6.37
CA LEU A 181 14.04 -14.96 6.12
C LEU A 181 15.24 -14.84 5.18
N SER A 182 15.13 -14.01 4.13
CA SER A 182 16.22 -13.78 3.18
C SER A 182 17.42 -13.10 3.85
N SER A 183 17.18 -12.07 4.67
CA SER A 183 18.23 -11.39 5.43
C SER A 183 18.92 -12.34 6.41
N TRP A 184 18.11 -13.11 7.15
CA TRP A 184 18.63 -14.11 8.08
C TRP A 184 19.46 -15.19 7.36
N ALA A 185 18.99 -15.70 6.24
CA ALA A 185 19.71 -16.68 5.41
C ALA A 185 21.04 -16.14 4.86
N SER A 186 21.16 -14.83 4.70
CA SER A 186 22.39 -14.13 4.28
C SER A 186 23.30 -13.71 5.44
N GLY A 187 23.01 -14.16 6.68
CA GLY A 187 23.77 -13.82 7.88
C GLY A 187 23.45 -12.45 8.46
N GLY A 188 22.42 -11.77 7.95
CA GLY A 188 21.95 -10.48 8.44
C GLY A 188 20.88 -10.58 9.53
N SER A 189 20.34 -9.43 9.93
CA SER A 189 19.27 -9.34 10.93
C SER A 189 17.92 -9.67 10.30
N PHE A 190 17.20 -10.65 10.89
CA PHE A 190 15.82 -10.95 10.49
C PHE A 190 14.92 -9.69 10.53
N TRP A 191 15.04 -8.90 11.58
CA TRP A 191 14.18 -7.74 11.79
C TRP A 191 14.44 -6.60 10.79
N GLU A 192 15.68 -6.41 10.37
CA GLU A 192 16.01 -5.42 9.32
C GLU A 192 15.43 -5.86 7.98
N GLY A 193 15.66 -7.13 7.60
CA GLY A 193 15.05 -7.67 6.38
C GLY A 193 13.53 -7.71 6.44
N PHE A 194 12.95 -7.97 7.61
CA PHE A 194 11.50 -7.92 7.82
C PHE A 194 10.95 -6.51 7.59
N LYS A 195 11.55 -5.48 8.17
CA LYS A 195 11.12 -4.09 8.00
C LYS A 195 11.17 -3.66 6.54
N ASP A 196 12.30 -3.86 5.86
CA ASP A 196 12.45 -3.51 4.44
C ASP A 196 11.46 -4.31 3.56
N GLY A 197 11.27 -5.58 3.87
CA GLY A 197 10.30 -6.45 3.20
C GLY A 197 8.87 -6.02 3.41
N VAL A 198 8.48 -5.56 4.60
CA VAL A 198 7.14 -4.99 4.88
C VAL A 198 6.90 -3.76 4.02
N VAL A 199 7.84 -2.82 4.00
CA VAL A 199 7.72 -1.57 3.24
C VAL A 199 7.63 -1.86 1.74
N THR A 200 8.57 -2.62 1.21
CA THR A 200 8.62 -2.99 -0.21
C THR A 200 7.38 -3.80 -0.60
N GLY A 201 6.99 -4.75 0.22
CA GLY A 201 5.81 -5.57 0.01
C GLY A 201 4.51 -4.76 0.04
N ALA A 202 4.39 -3.76 0.92
CA ALA A 202 3.24 -2.86 0.95
C ALA A 202 3.11 -2.05 -0.34
N ILE A 203 4.21 -1.53 -0.86
CA ILE A 203 4.23 -0.76 -2.11
C ILE A 203 3.76 -1.63 -3.27
N PHE A 204 4.46 -2.73 -3.54
CA PHE A 204 4.13 -3.59 -4.66
C PHE A 204 2.77 -4.25 -4.50
N GLY A 205 2.45 -4.71 -3.28
CA GLY A 205 1.15 -5.29 -2.98
C GLY A 205 0.00 -4.30 -3.21
N GLY A 206 0.17 -3.04 -2.82
CA GLY A 206 -0.81 -1.97 -3.06
C GLY A 206 -0.99 -1.68 -4.55
N VAL A 207 0.08 -1.55 -5.31
CA VAL A 207 0.04 -1.36 -6.76
C VAL A 207 -0.64 -2.54 -7.45
N PHE A 208 -0.23 -3.77 -7.15
CA PHE A 208 -0.84 -4.96 -7.73
C PHE A 208 -2.28 -5.17 -7.28
N GLY A 209 -2.61 -4.86 -6.02
CA GLY A 209 -3.99 -4.87 -5.52
C GLY A 209 -4.88 -3.91 -6.28
N GLY A 210 -4.40 -2.70 -6.55
CA GLY A 210 -5.08 -1.72 -7.40
C GLY A 210 -5.26 -2.18 -8.84
N LEU A 211 -4.22 -2.75 -9.46
CA LEU A 211 -4.28 -3.32 -10.81
C LEU A 211 -5.30 -4.46 -10.88
N GLY A 212 -5.32 -5.36 -9.91
CA GLY A 212 -6.27 -6.46 -9.84
C GLY A 212 -7.71 -5.97 -9.72
N ALA A 213 -7.95 -4.99 -8.86
CA ALA A 213 -9.26 -4.36 -8.69
C ALA A 213 -9.72 -3.63 -9.97
N ALA A 214 -8.81 -2.89 -10.62
CA ALA A 214 -9.10 -2.23 -11.90
C ALA A 214 -9.45 -3.24 -12.99
N GLY A 215 -8.71 -4.35 -13.05
CA GLY A 215 -9.05 -5.47 -13.94
C GLY A 215 -10.43 -6.03 -13.65
N GLU A 216 -10.76 -6.29 -12.39
CA GLU A 216 -12.07 -6.81 -11.97
C GLU A 216 -13.21 -5.89 -12.37
N PHE A 217 -13.06 -4.58 -12.16
CA PHE A 217 -14.03 -3.59 -12.57
C PHE A 217 -14.25 -3.58 -14.09
N LEU A 218 -13.17 -3.58 -14.87
CA LEU A 218 -13.24 -3.60 -16.33
C LEU A 218 -13.86 -4.90 -16.86
N GLY A 219 -13.51 -6.04 -16.26
CA GLY A 219 -14.11 -7.33 -16.59
C GLY A 219 -15.61 -7.36 -16.35
N ASN A 220 -16.04 -6.82 -15.22
CA ASN A 220 -17.46 -6.69 -14.88
C ASN A 220 -18.19 -5.73 -15.85
N ALA A 221 -17.64 -4.55 -16.09
CA ALA A 221 -18.19 -3.57 -17.02
C ALA A 221 -18.34 -4.15 -18.46
N LYS A 222 -17.32 -4.93 -18.90
CA LYS A 222 -17.39 -5.61 -20.20
C LYS A 222 -18.47 -6.67 -20.25
N ALA A 223 -18.65 -7.46 -19.19
CA ALA A 223 -19.71 -8.45 -19.09
C ALA A 223 -21.09 -7.78 -19.17
N VAL A 224 -21.32 -6.72 -18.38
CA VAL A 224 -22.57 -5.95 -18.38
C VAL A 224 -22.85 -5.37 -19.78
N SER A 225 -21.84 -4.80 -20.44
CA SER A 225 -21.96 -4.27 -21.82
C SER A 225 -22.32 -5.36 -22.81
N LEU A 226 -21.79 -6.57 -22.73
CA LEU A 226 -22.11 -7.68 -23.60
C LEU A 226 -23.53 -8.18 -23.36
N LEU A 227 -23.97 -8.28 -22.11
CA LEU A 227 -25.33 -8.64 -21.73
C LEU A 227 -26.32 -7.63 -22.27
N ALA A 228 -26.09 -6.34 -22.08
CA ALA A 228 -26.96 -5.26 -22.55
C ALA A 228 -27.12 -5.28 -24.07
N ASN A 229 -26.09 -5.69 -24.81
CA ASN A 229 -26.14 -5.78 -26.29
C ASN A 229 -26.62 -7.15 -26.82
N GLY A 230 -27.10 -8.03 -25.97
CA GLY A 230 -27.54 -9.38 -26.36
C GLY A 230 -26.44 -10.29 -26.93
N LYS A 231 -25.17 -9.93 -26.72
CA LYS A 231 -23.99 -10.63 -27.28
C LYS A 231 -23.35 -11.62 -26.31
N TRP A 232 -23.95 -11.82 -25.16
CA TRP A 232 -23.42 -12.73 -24.14
C TRP A 232 -23.58 -14.20 -24.57
N LEU A 233 -22.49 -14.89 -24.74
CA LEU A 233 -22.43 -16.31 -25.12
C LEU A 233 -21.81 -17.20 -24.03
N GLY A 234 -21.83 -16.78 -22.79
CA GLY A 234 -21.29 -17.52 -21.67
C GLY A 234 -19.78 -17.72 -21.76
N LYS A 235 -19.30 -18.87 -21.27
CA LYS A 235 -17.88 -19.27 -21.32
C LYS A 235 -17.31 -19.38 -22.75
N SER A 236 -18.15 -19.39 -23.74
CA SER A 236 -17.76 -19.42 -25.16
C SER A 236 -17.41 -18.05 -25.72
N CYS A 237 -17.66 -16.97 -24.98
CA CYS A 237 -17.29 -15.60 -25.38
C CYS A 237 -15.79 -15.51 -25.67
N SER A 238 -15.43 -14.99 -26.84
CA SER A 238 -14.02 -14.84 -27.25
C SER A 238 -13.23 -13.98 -26.27
N PHE A 239 -13.88 -12.94 -25.71
CA PHE A 239 -13.27 -12.10 -24.68
C PHE A 239 -12.89 -12.92 -23.43
N ALA A 240 -13.82 -13.72 -22.88
CA ALA A 240 -13.58 -14.54 -21.71
C ALA A 240 -12.45 -15.56 -21.97
N LYS A 241 -12.45 -16.20 -23.14
CA LYS A 241 -11.40 -17.13 -23.56
C LYS A 241 -10.04 -16.45 -23.64
N THR A 242 -9.97 -15.30 -24.32
CA THR A 242 -8.70 -14.59 -24.50
C THR A 242 -8.15 -14.11 -23.15
N VAL A 243 -8.97 -13.42 -22.35
CA VAL A 243 -8.55 -12.92 -21.03
C VAL A 243 -8.19 -14.08 -20.10
N GLY A 244 -8.99 -15.15 -20.09
CA GLY A 244 -8.70 -16.34 -19.29
C GLY A 244 -7.42 -17.06 -19.73
N THR A 245 -7.11 -17.11 -21.02
CA THR A 245 -5.85 -17.68 -21.52
C THR A 245 -4.66 -16.82 -21.14
N VAL A 246 -4.75 -15.50 -21.33
CA VAL A 246 -3.66 -14.59 -20.93
C VAL A 246 -3.43 -14.64 -19.42
N ALA A 247 -4.50 -14.62 -18.60
CA ALA A 247 -4.42 -14.72 -17.15
C ALA A 247 -3.74 -16.04 -16.70
N LYS A 248 -4.09 -17.16 -17.32
CA LYS A 248 -3.48 -18.45 -17.02
C LYS A 248 -2.01 -18.51 -17.43
N ALA A 249 -1.69 -18.05 -18.65
CA ALA A 249 -0.32 -18.07 -19.15
C ALA A 249 0.60 -17.17 -18.33
N SER A 250 0.21 -15.90 -18.11
CA SER A 250 1.00 -14.96 -17.30
C SER A 250 1.07 -15.39 -15.84
N GLY A 251 -0.02 -15.89 -15.27
CA GLY A 251 -0.04 -16.43 -13.93
C GLY A 251 0.88 -17.66 -13.75
N ALA A 252 0.91 -18.58 -14.72
CA ALA A 252 1.82 -19.72 -14.71
C ALA A 252 3.30 -19.26 -14.75
N ILE A 253 3.63 -18.29 -15.60
CA ILE A 253 4.99 -17.73 -15.68
C ILE A 253 5.36 -17.06 -14.35
N THR A 254 4.48 -16.22 -13.78
CA THR A 254 4.69 -15.58 -12.48
C THR A 254 4.88 -16.62 -11.37
N PHE A 255 4.09 -17.68 -11.37
CA PHE A 255 4.21 -18.77 -10.41
C PHE A 255 5.56 -19.49 -10.53
N VAL A 256 6.00 -19.79 -11.75
CA VAL A 256 7.31 -20.43 -12.00
C VAL A 256 8.45 -19.52 -11.54
N MET A 257 8.42 -18.23 -11.88
CA MET A 257 9.46 -17.27 -11.48
C MET A 257 9.51 -17.12 -9.96
N GLY A 258 8.37 -16.89 -9.30
CA GLY A 258 8.30 -16.80 -7.83
C GLY A 258 8.61 -18.11 -7.12
N GLY A 259 8.26 -19.25 -7.72
CA GLY A 259 8.64 -20.57 -7.24
C GLY A 259 10.16 -20.79 -7.30
N PHE A 260 10.80 -20.34 -8.39
CA PHE A 260 12.25 -20.37 -8.52
C PHE A 260 12.94 -19.52 -7.43
N ASP A 261 12.46 -18.29 -7.20
CA ASP A 261 12.95 -17.40 -6.14
C ASP A 261 12.81 -18.05 -4.75
N THR A 262 11.64 -18.66 -4.50
CA THR A 262 11.37 -19.34 -3.21
C THR A 262 12.27 -20.56 -3.00
N LEU A 263 12.50 -21.35 -4.05
CA LEU A 263 13.40 -22.50 -3.99
C LEU A 263 14.85 -22.06 -3.80
N ALA A 264 15.29 -20.98 -4.46
CA ALA A 264 16.62 -20.43 -4.28
C ALA A 264 16.84 -19.94 -2.85
N LEU A 265 15.85 -19.23 -2.28
CA LEU A 265 15.88 -18.82 -0.88
C LEU A 265 15.89 -20.04 0.05
N GLY A 266 15.04 -21.03 -0.19
CA GLY A 266 15.00 -22.28 0.59
C GLY A 266 16.32 -23.03 0.55
N SER A 267 16.95 -23.13 -0.62
CA SER A 267 18.27 -23.76 -0.77
C SER A 267 19.35 -23.01 0.03
N LYS A 268 19.32 -21.67 0.02
CA LYS A 268 20.24 -20.86 0.79
C LYS A 268 20.06 -21.04 2.30
N ILE A 269 18.81 -21.12 2.78
CA ILE A 269 18.51 -21.37 4.20
C ILE A 269 19.01 -22.75 4.64
N LEU A 270 18.85 -23.78 3.82
CA LEU A 270 19.17 -25.17 4.18
C LEU A 270 20.64 -25.51 3.99
N PHE A 271 21.28 -24.97 2.98
CA PHE A 271 22.63 -25.36 2.54
C PHE A 271 23.66 -24.23 2.56
N GLY A 272 23.26 -23.02 2.97
CA GLY A 272 24.09 -21.82 2.88
C GLY A 272 24.21 -21.33 1.45
N ASP A 273 25.21 -20.46 1.19
CA ASP A 273 25.49 -19.96 -0.16
C ASP A 273 25.86 -21.13 -1.09
N ASN A 274 25.14 -21.21 -2.20
CA ASN A 274 25.29 -22.26 -3.18
C ASN A 274 25.03 -21.71 -4.60
N TRP A 275 25.49 -22.46 -5.63
CA TRP A 275 25.41 -22.01 -7.03
C TRP A 275 23.97 -21.62 -7.46
N PHE A 276 22.94 -22.24 -6.87
CA PHE A 276 21.55 -21.98 -7.23
C PHE A 276 21.07 -20.64 -6.63
N SER A 277 21.42 -20.38 -5.37
CA SER A 277 21.14 -19.07 -4.75
C SER A 277 21.92 -17.95 -5.43
N ASP A 278 23.18 -18.19 -5.82
CA ASP A 278 24.03 -17.21 -6.49
C ASP A 278 23.52 -16.92 -7.91
N PHE A 279 23.08 -17.94 -8.63
CA PHE A 279 22.45 -17.78 -9.95
C PHE A 279 21.16 -16.95 -9.85
N ASN A 280 20.32 -17.22 -8.85
CA ASN A 280 19.13 -16.40 -8.63
C ASN A 280 19.46 -14.95 -8.30
N ALA A 281 20.44 -14.71 -7.45
CA ALA A 281 20.91 -13.35 -7.13
C ALA A 281 21.39 -12.63 -8.40
N ALA A 282 22.18 -13.29 -9.24
CA ALA A 282 22.64 -12.73 -10.51
C ALA A 282 21.49 -12.39 -11.49
N LEU A 283 20.42 -13.21 -11.50
CA LEU A 283 19.21 -12.88 -12.27
C LEU A 283 18.57 -11.58 -11.78
N HIS A 284 18.47 -11.40 -10.47
CA HIS A 284 17.86 -10.20 -9.86
C HIS A 284 18.74 -8.95 -9.95
N GLU A 285 20.04 -9.07 -10.22
CA GLU A 285 20.89 -7.94 -10.60
C GLU A 285 20.57 -7.42 -12.02
N SER A 286 19.97 -8.26 -12.87
CA SER A 286 19.59 -7.85 -14.23
C SER A 286 18.33 -6.99 -14.21
N SER A 287 18.44 -5.74 -14.64
CA SER A 287 17.31 -4.84 -14.84
C SER A 287 16.27 -5.41 -15.81
N ILE A 288 16.73 -6.12 -16.85
CA ILE A 288 15.82 -6.75 -17.83
C ILE A 288 14.99 -7.84 -17.18
N TYR A 289 15.60 -8.68 -16.34
CA TYR A 289 14.88 -9.73 -15.61
C TYR A 289 13.82 -9.13 -14.69
N ASN A 290 14.18 -8.13 -13.89
CA ASN A 290 13.27 -7.49 -12.94
C ASN A 290 12.09 -6.77 -13.63
N ILE A 291 12.37 -6.05 -14.75
CA ILE A 291 11.32 -5.40 -15.54
C ILE A 291 10.40 -6.45 -16.15
N THR A 292 10.94 -7.54 -16.68
CA THR A 292 10.16 -8.62 -17.29
C THR A 292 9.29 -9.30 -16.24
N GLN A 293 9.84 -9.66 -15.09
CA GLN A 293 9.11 -10.27 -13.98
C GLN A 293 7.95 -9.37 -13.50
N THR A 294 8.25 -8.09 -13.26
CA THR A 294 7.23 -7.11 -12.83
C THR A 294 6.15 -6.91 -13.88
N THR A 295 6.51 -6.84 -15.15
CA THR A 295 5.56 -6.68 -16.25
C THR A 295 4.64 -7.90 -16.37
N ILE A 296 5.18 -9.11 -16.35
CA ILE A 296 4.39 -10.34 -16.42
C ILE A 296 3.48 -10.47 -15.20
N ALA A 297 3.97 -10.17 -14.00
CA ALA A 297 3.17 -10.17 -12.78
C ALA A 297 2.03 -9.15 -12.86
N SER A 298 2.28 -7.95 -13.38
CA SER A 298 1.26 -6.92 -13.60
C SER A 298 0.16 -7.40 -14.57
N VAL A 299 0.56 -8.00 -15.69
CA VAL A 299 -0.37 -8.58 -16.66
C VAL A 299 -1.18 -9.73 -16.04
N ALA A 300 -0.55 -10.60 -15.27
CA ALA A 300 -1.22 -11.71 -14.59
C ALA A 300 -2.29 -11.22 -13.61
N VAL A 301 -1.95 -10.25 -12.77
CA VAL A 301 -2.86 -9.69 -11.77
C VAL A 301 -4.01 -8.95 -12.44
N PHE A 302 -3.73 -8.10 -13.43
CA PHE A 302 -4.75 -7.33 -14.14
C PHE A 302 -5.72 -8.24 -14.91
N THR A 303 -5.21 -9.17 -15.70
CA THR A 303 -6.04 -10.10 -16.50
C THR A 303 -6.75 -11.12 -15.60
N GLY A 304 -6.13 -11.55 -14.51
CA GLY A 304 -6.77 -12.35 -13.47
C GLY A 304 -7.96 -11.63 -12.85
N GLY A 305 -7.79 -10.34 -12.51
CA GLY A 305 -8.87 -9.46 -12.07
C GLY A 305 -9.98 -9.36 -13.11
N MET A 306 -9.66 -9.08 -14.38
CA MET A 306 -10.66 -9.01 -15.47
C MET A 306 -11.44 -10.31 -15.61
N ASN A 307 -10.77 -11.45 -15.57
CA ASN A 307 -11.42 -12.75 -15.64
C ASN A 307 -12.35 -12.99 -14.43
N SER A 308 -11.92 -12.61 -13.25
CA SER A 308 -12.71 -12.67 -12.01
C SER A 308 -13.99 -11.83 -12.12
N GLY A 309 -13.84 -10.55 -12.47
CA GLY A 309 -14.96 -9.62 -12.61
C GLY A 309 -15.96 -10.06 -13.67
N PHE A 310 -15.46 -10.52 -14.81
CA PHE A 310 -16.27 -11.05 -15.87
C PHE A 310 -17.09 -12.28 -15.42
N ASN A 311 -16.44 -13.24 -14.75
CA ASN A 311 -17.10 -14.45 -14.26
C ASN A 311 -18.12 -14.14 -13.13
N LYS A 312 -17.84 -13.18 -12.25
CA LYS A 312 -18.78 -12.74 -11.22
C LYS A 312 -20.05 -12.18 -11.84
N ALA A 313 -19.92 -11.29 -12.84
CA ALA A 313 -21.06 -10.72 -13.55
C ALA A 313 -21.84 -11.80 -14.32
N ALA A 314 -21.15 -12.76 -14.93
CA ALA A 314 -21.75 -13.91 -15.59
C ALA A 314 -22.61 -14.74 -14.64
N ASN A 315 -22.05 -15.11 -13.53
CA ASN A 315 -22.73 -15.92 -12.51
C ASN A 315 -23.96 -15.19 -11.95
N SER A 316 -23.82 -13.87 -11.70
CA SER A 316 -24.92 -13.03 -11.22
C SER A 316 -26.08 -12.92 -12.24
N ALA A 317 -25.78 -13.02 -13.54
CA ALA A 317 -26.76 -13.04 -14.61
C ALA A 317 -27.34 -14.44 -14.91
N GLY A 318 -26.96 -15.46 -14.15
CA GLY A 318 -27.43 -16.84 -14.34
C GLY A 318 -26.86 -17.54 -15.59
N VAL A 319 -25.83 -16.98 -16.20
CA VAL A 319 -25.15 -17.54 -17.37
C VAL A 319 -24.08 -18.51 -16.91
N LYS A 320 -24.26 -19.82 -17.16
CA LYS A 320 -23.29 -20.87 -16.84
C LYS A 320 -22.35 -21.14 -18.01
#